data_7988b2161010aabbb610a5758c02e99e
#
_entry.id   7988b2161010aabbb610a5758c02e99e
#
_cell.length_a   1.000
_cell.length_b   1.000
_cell.length_c   1.000
_cell.angle_alpha   90.00
_cell.angle_beta   90.00
_cell.angle_gamma   90.00
#
_symmetry.space_group_name_H-M   'P 1'
#
loop_
_entity.id
_entity.type
_entity.pdbx_description
1 polymer ?
#
loop_
_entity_poly.entity_id
_entity_poly.type
_entity_poly.pdbx_seq_one_letter_code
_entity_poly.pdbx_strand_id
1 'polypeptide(L)'
;MMFRKKPVYEDLVVNSVNKNKNFKSNSRVYRGISTVDPQRTNVVLYDIELIKQDLLNHFHVRQGELLSDPNFGTIIWDIIHEPMTPTLRNLIIDNVNDIIQNDPRITIDNVVVDEYESGIQIECNLLYLPYNIQESMQLNFDKNAGFLSE
;
A
#
# COMPACT_ATOMS: atom_id res chain seq x y z
N MET A 1 -31.29 -36.41 4.31
CA MET A 1 -30.73 -35.07 4.65
C MET A 1 -29.72 -34.68 3.58
N MET A 2 -30.05 -33.67 2.84
CA MET A 2 -29.09 -33.10 1.88
C MET A 2 -28.22 -32.04 2.57
N PHE A 3 -26.96 -32.33 2.72
CA PHE A 3 -25.98 -31.31 3.11
C PHE A 3 -25.68 -30.41 1.89
N ARG A 4 -26.21 -29.21 1.86
CA ARG A 4 -25.74 -28.21 0.91
C ARG A 4 -24.30 -27.83 1.29
N LYS A 5 -23.34 -28.14 0.43
CA LYS A 5 -22.02 -27.56 0.53
C LYS A 5 -22.18 -26.05 0.30
N LYS A 6 -21.97 -25.26 1.35
CA LYS A 6 -21.87 -23.80 1.22
C LYS A 6 -20.65 -23.48 0.37
N PRO A 7 -20.77 -22.62 -0.63
CA PRO A 7 -19.60 -22.16 -1.36
C PRO A 7 -18.67 -21.41 -0.40
N VAL A 8 -17.37 -21.61 -0.56
CA VAL A 8 -16.32 -21.09 0.34
C VAL A 8 -16.37 -19.56 0.49
N TYR A 9 -16.91 -18.84 -0.49
CA TYR A 9 -17.08 -17.40 -0.45
C TYR A 9 -18.28 -16.91 0.39
N GLU A 10 -19.27 -17.75 0.69
CA GLU A 10 -20.38 -17.36 1.59
C GLU A 10 -19.90 -17.12 3.01
N ASP A 11 -18.90 -17.85 3.47
CA ASP A 11 -18.33 -17.66 4.80
C ASP A 11 -17.51 -16.36 4.88
N LEU A 12 -16.95 -15.91 3.75
CA LEU A 12 -16.25 -14.61 3.65
C LEU A 12 -17.22 -13.42 3.65
N VAL A 13 -18.43 -13.61 3.12
CA VAL A 13 -19.46 -12.56 3.04
C VAL A 13 -20.29 -12.48 4.32
N VAL A 14 -20.54 -13.60 4.99
CA VAL A 14 -21.40 -13.65 6.21
C VAL A 14 -20.72 -12.97 7.40
N ASN A 15 -19.40 -12.96 7.47
CA ASN A 15 -18.68 -12.23 8.51
C ASN A 15 -18.77 -10.71 8.36
N SER A 16 -19.21 -10.19 7.22
CA SER A 16 -19.40 -8.77 6.96
C SER A 16 -20.79 -8.23 7.36
N VAL A 17 -21.74 -9.10 7.71
CA VAL A 17 -23.11 -8.71 8.04
C VAL A 17 -23.44 -9.08 9.49
N ASN A 18 -22.68 -8.57 10.43
CA ASN A 18 -23.11 -8.63 11.81
C ASN A 18 -23.98 -7.41 12.12
N LYS A 19 -25.31 -7.62 12.17
CA LYS A 19 -26.34 -6.60 12.38
C LYS A 19 -26.36 -6.01 13.81
N ASN A 20 -25.27 -6.05 14.54
CA ASN A 20 -25.21 -5.41 15.85
C ASN A 20 -24.70 -3.97 15.75
N LYS A 21 -25.58 -3.10 16.15
CA LYS A 21 -25.61 -1.64 16.11
C LYS A 21 -24.47 -0.87 16.80
N ASN A 22 -23.32 -1.44 16.97
CA ASN A 22 -22.13 -0.70 17.38
C ASN A 22 -21.21 -0.60 16.18
N PHE A 23 -21.30 0.50 15.45
CA PHE A 23 -20.50 0.86 14.29
C PHE A 23 -18.98 1.06 14.60
N LYS A 24 -18.46 0.33 15.51
CA LYS A 24 -17.05 -0.07 15.53
C LYS A 24 -16.93 -1.47 14.94
N SER A 25 -17.65 -1.71 13.86
CA SER A 25 -17.66 -3.02 13.25
C SER A 25 -16.40 -3.17 12.41
N ASN A 26 -15.62 -4.11 12.80
CA ASN A 26 -14.59 -4.80 12.05
C ASN A 26 -15.16 -5.51 10.81
N SER A 27 -15.88 -4.81 9.96
CA SER A 27 -16.24 -5.35 8.66
C SER A 27 -14.98 -5.36 7.80
N ARG A 28 -14.29 -6.48 7.84
CA ARG A 28 -13.08 -6.74 7.08
C ARG A 28 -13.46 -7.13 5.66
N VAL A 29 -13.18 -6.28 4.68
CA VAL A 29 -13.53 -6.51 3.27
C VAL A 29 -12.43 -7.26 2.55
N TYR A 30 -11.20 -6.89 2.79
CA TYR A 30 -10.02 -7.48 2.16
C TYR A 30 -9.18 -8.24 3.18
N ARG A 31 -8.64 -9.38 2.77
CA ARG A 31 -7.79 -10.22 3.60
C ARG A 31 -6.58 -10.68 2.80
N GLY A 32 -5.41 -10.58 3.39
CA GLY A 32 -4.15 -11.03 2.81
C GLY A 32 -3.15 -11.50 3.84
N ILE A 33 -1.95 -11.77 3.38
CA ILE A 33 -0.85 -12.30 4.21
C ILE A 33 0.25 -11.24 4.29
N SER A 34 0.79 -11.03 5.50
CA SER A 34 1.96 -10.17 5.69
C SER A 34 3.21 -10.82 5.07
N THR A 35 3.93 -10.07 4.26
CA THR A 35 5.17 -10.52 3.62
C THR A 35 6.42 -9.83 4.18
N VAL A 36 6.26 -8.79 4.98
CA VAL A 36 7.36 -7.91 5.41
C VAL A 36 7.83 -8.18 6.84
N ASP A 37 6.98 -8.67 7.72
CA ASP A 37 7.35 -8.86 9.12
C ASP A 37 7.32 -10.33 9.56
N PRO A 38 8.50 -11.01 9.55
CA PRO A 38 8.58 -12.42 9.97
C PRO A 38 8.37 -12.62 11.48
N GLN A 39 8.37 -11.56 12.28
CA GLN A 39 8.21 -11.65 13.73
C GLN A 39 6.76 -11.42 14.20
N ARG A 40 5.87 -10.99 13.32
CA ARG A 40 4.46 -10.86 13.64
C ARG A 40 3.82 -12.22 13.85
N THR A 41 3.23 -12.41 15.00
CA THR A 41 2.39 -13.58 15.32
C THR A 41 1.12 -13.64 14.48
N ASN A 42 0.65 -12.51 13.95
CA ASN A 42 -0.48 -12.43 13.03
C ASN A 42 0.00 -12.22 11.60
N VAL A 43 0.04 -13.31 10.85
CA VAL A 43 0.43 -13.33 9.43
C VAL A 43 -0.68 -12.75 8.54
N VAL A 44 -1.90 -12.59 9.06
CA VAL A 44 -3.07 -12.15 8.28
C VAL A 44 -3.30 -10.66 8.45
N LEU A 45 -3.33 -9.95 7.33
CA LEU A 45 -3.62 -8.52 7.24
C LEU A 45 -5.02 -8.28 6.66
N TYR A 46 -5.62 -7.16 7.03
CA TYR A 46 -6.96 -6.79 6.62
C TYR A 46 -7.02 -5.35 6.14
N ASP A 47 -7.84 -5.12 5.12
CA ASP A 47 -8.24 -3.79 4.64
C ASP A 47 -7.05 -2.83 4.42
N ILE A 48 -7.00 -1.73 5.16
CA ILE A 48 -5.97 -0.69 4.97
C ILE A 48 -4.55 -1.19 5.29
N GLU A 49 -4.40 -2.09 6.25
CA GLU A 49 -3.08 -2.68 6.55
C GLU A 49 -2.58 -3.53 5.39
N LEU A 50 -3.47 -4.29 4.75
CA LEU A 50 -3.15 -5.06 3.57
C LEU A 50 -2.76 -4.16 2.40
N ILE A 51 -3.53 -3.10 2.16
CA ILE A 51 -3.24 -2.15 1.08
C ILE A 51 -1.90 -1.45 1.29
N LYS A 52 -1.62 -1.01 2.53
CA LYS A 52 -0.30 -0.45 2.87
C LYS A 52 0.82 -1.45 2.57
N GLN A 53 0.63 -2.71 2.90
CA GLN A 53 1.60 -3.77 2.60
C GLN A 53 1.79 -3.97 1.09
N ASP A 54 0.72 -3.97 0.31
CA ASP A 54 0.77 -4.09 -1.15
C ASP A 54 1.54 -2.90 -1.77
N LEU A 55 1.29 -1.69 -1.28
CA LEU A 55 2.03 -0.50 -1.71
C LEU A 55 3.51 -0.56 -1.32
N LEU A 56 3.82 -0.99 -0.10
CA LEU A 56 5.21 -1.19 0.34
C LEU A 56 5.94 -2.17 -0.56
N ASN A 57 5.31 -3.28 -0.90
CA ASN A 57 5.88 -4.26 -1.83
C ASN A 57 6.14 -3.64 -3.20
N HIS A 58 5.22 -2.81 -3.70
CA HIS A 58 5.38 -2.11 -4.97
C HIS A 58 6.58 -1.14 -4.94
N PHE A 59 6.70 -0.34 -3.87
CA PHE A 59 7.81 0.62 -3.72
C PHE A 59 9.16 -0.03 -3.43
N HIS A 60 9.20 -1.27 -2.95
CA HIS A 60 10.44 -2.03 -2.79
C HIS A 60 11.06 -2.45 -4.12
N VAL A 61 10.26 -2.64 -5.15
CA VAL A 61 10.70 -3.13 -6.44
C VAL A 61 11.11 -1.97 -7.33
N ARG A 62 12.28 -2.07 -7.94
CA ARG A 62 12.74 -1.15 -8.98
C ARG A 62 11.98 -1.43 -10.28
N GLN A 63 11.52 -0.38 -10.95
CA GLN A 63 10.84 -0.54 -12.24
C GLN A 63 11.76 -1.24 -13.27
N GLY A 64 11.21 -2.24 -13.95
CA GLY A 64 11.96 -3.08 -14.88
C GLY A 64 12.64 -4.31 -14.26
N GLU A 65 12.63 -4.44 -12.92
CA GLU A 65 13.24 -5.58 -12.24
C GLU A 65 12.38 -6.84 -12.31
N LEU A 66 11.04 -6.67 -12.30
CA LEU A 66 10.11 -7.78 -12.39
C LEU A 66 9.90 -8.19 -13.86
N LEU A 67 10.44 -9.33 -14.26
CA LEU A 67 10.38 -9.79 -15.65
C LEU A 67 8.95 -10.09 -16.13
N SER A 68 8.06 -10.50 -15.25
CA SER A 68 6.66 -10.79 -15.57
C SER A 68 5.82 -9.53 -15.79
N ASP A 69 6.21 -8.41 -15.18
CA ASP A 69 5.59 -7.10 -15.34
C ASP A 69 6.65 -6.00 -15.22
N PRO A 70 7.28 -5.60 -16.32
CA PRO A 70 8.33 -4.59 -16.32
C PRO A 70 7.87 -3.19 -15.88
N ASN A 71 6.57 -2.92 -15.88
CA ASN A 71 6.01 -1.65 -15.42
C ASN A 71 5.77 -1.62 -13.91
N PHE A 72 5.82 -2.77 -13.25
CA PHE A 72 5.73 -2.86 -11.81
C PHE A 72 6.99 -2.29 -11.14
N GLY A 73 6.79 -1.61 -10.02
CA GLY A 73 7.87 -0.99 -9.26
C GLY A 73 7.92 0.52 -9.40
N THR A 74 8.94 1.13 -8.84
CA THR A 74 9.14 2.58 -8.80
C THR A 74 10.42 3.00 -9.48
N ILE A 75 10.42 4.20 -10.07
CA ILE A 75 11.61 4.85 -10.65
C ILE A 75 12.51 5.50 -9.60
N ILE A 76 12.05 5.62 -8.35
CA ILE A 76 12.77 6.34 -7.29
C ILE A 76 14.18 5.76 -7.09
N TRP A 77 14.34 4.44 -7.20
CA TRP A 77 15.61 3.76 -7.07
C TRP A 77 16.65 4.16 -8.14
N ASP A 78 16.20 4.61 -9.32
CA ASP A 78 17.08 5.06 -10.39
C ASP A 78 17.58 6.49 -10.15
N ILE A 79 16.76 7.32 -9.51
CA ILE A 79 16.98 8.76 -9.37
C ILE A 79 17.42 9.20 -7.97
N ILE A 80 17.45 8.28 -7.01
CA ILE A 80 17.76 8.60 -5.60
C ILE A 80 19.15 9.23 -5.40
N HIS A 81 20.07 8.99 -6.32
CA HIS A 81 21.42 9.54 -6.29
C HIS A 81 21.59 10.86 -7.05
N GLU A 82 20.54 11.29 -7.74
CA GLU A 82 20.56 12.55 -8.47
C GLU A 82 20.22 13.74 -7.56
N PRO A 83 20.74 14.93 -7.85
CA PRO A 83 20.36 16.13 -7.09
C PRO A 83 18.88 16.46 -7.32
N MET A 84 18.16 16.77 -6.25
CA MET A 84 16.74 17.07 -6.30
C MET A 84 16.48 18.40 -7.03
N THR A 85 15.93 18.31 -8.21
CA THR A 85 15.43 19.44 -8.98
C THR A 85 13.91 19.51 -8.89
N PRO A 86 13.28 20.67 -9.16
CA PRO A 86 11.80 20.76 -9.22
C PRO A 86 11.19 19.80 -10.23
N THR A 87 11.86 19.57 -11.36
CA THR A 87 11.43 18.61 -12.39
C THR A 87 11.47 17.18 -11.86
N LEU A 88 12.54 16.81 -11.16
CA LEU A 88 12.69 15.48 -10.57
C LEU A 88 11.67 15.25 -9.47
N ARG A 89 11.40 16.26 -8.64
CA ARG A 89 10.37 16.21 -7.62
C ARG A 89 8.98 15.92 -8.21
N ASN A 90 8.63 16.61 -9.30
CA ASN A 90 7.35 16.38 -10.00
C ASN A 90 7.30 14.97 -10.59
N LEU A 91 8.38 14.48 -11.16
CA LEU A 91 8.47 13.12 -11.70
C LEU A 91 8.23 12.06 -10.61
N ILE A 92 8.77 12.27 -9.40
CA ILE A 92 8.52 11.39 -8.26
C ILE A 92 7.03 11.43 -7.86
N ILE A 93 6.45 12.62 -7.76
CA ILE A 93 5.04 12.81 -7.42
C ILE A 93 4.14 12.09 -8.43
N ASP A 94 4.41 12.26 -9.73
CA ASP A 94 3.67 11.61 -10.80
C ASP A 94 3.79 10.08 -10.71
N ASN A 95 5.00 9.55 -10.49
CA ASN A 95 5.20 8.11 -10.33
C ASN A 95 4.48 7.54 -9.11
N VAL A 96 4.49 8.23 -7.97
CA VAL A 96 3.75 7.82 -6.77
C VAL A 96 2.25 7.84 -7.02
N ASN A 97 1.74 8.88 -7.68
CA ASN A 97 0.33 8.98 -8.05
C ASN A 97 -0.09 7.82 -8.97
N ASP A 98 0.69 7.51 -9.99
CA ASP A 98 0.41 6.42 -10.92
C ASP A 98 0.36 5.06 -10.21
N ILE A 99 1.30 4.81 -9.30
CA ILE A 99 1.34 3.57 -8.52
C ILE A 99 0.08 3.43 -7.66
N ILE A 100 -0.31 4.49 -6.96
CA ILE A 100 -1.47 4.46 -6.05
C ILE A 100 -2.78 4.41 -6.84
N GLN A 101 -2.90 5.12 -7.95
CA GLN A 101 -4.11 5.12 -8.79
C GLN A 101 -4.38 3.77 -9.46
N ASN A 102 -3.37 2.92 -9.61
CA ASN A 102 -3.55 1.56 -10.11
C ASN A 102 -4.31 0.66 -9.13
N ASP A 103 -4.42 1.03 -7.87
CA ASP A 103 -5.20 0.30 -6.87
C ASP A 103 -6.61 0.91 -6.73
N PRO A 104 -7.67 0.20 -7.14
CA PRO A 104 -9.04 0.72 -7.11
C PRO A 104 -9.62 0.87 -5.68
N ARG A 105 -8.95 0.32 -4.67
CA ARG A 105 -9.42 0.33 -3.27
C ARG A 105 -9.14 1.65 -2.57
N ILE A 106 -8.18 2.40 -3.08
CA ILE A 106 -7.69 3.64 -2.47
C ILE A 106 -7.66 4.77 -3.48
N THR A 107 -7.67 5.98 -2.96
CA THR A 107 -7.31 7.19 -3.71
C THR A 107 -6.32 8.01 -2.91
N ILE A 108 -5.57 8.84 -3.61
CA ILE A 108 -4.60 9.73 -3.00
C ILE A 108 -5.21 11.12 -2.88
N ASP A 109 -5.00 11.76 -1.73
CA ASP A 109 -5.42 13.13 -1.48
C ASP A 109 -4.26 14.10 -1.68
N ASN A 110 -3.10 13.78 -1.11
CA ASN A 110 -1.90 14.62 -1.19
C ASN A 110 -0.63 13.80 -1.17
N VAL A 111 0.38 14.25 -1.92
CA VAL A 111 1.75 13.72 -1.90
C VAL A 111 2.71 14.86 -1.62
N VAL A 112 3.55 14.69 -0.61
CA VAL A 112 4.64 15.60 -0.30
C VAL A 112 5.95 14.85 -0.44
N VAL A 113 6.90 15.44 -1.16
CA VAL A 113 8.24 14.88 -1.37
C VAL A 113 9.27 15.82 -0.77
N ASP A 114 10.00 15.32 0.22
CA ASP A 114 11.07 16.04 0.89
C ASP A 114 12.40 15.31 0.70
N GLU A 115 13.46 16.07 0.59
CA GLU A 115 14.83 15.56 0.52
C GLU A 115 15.47 15.70 1.88
N TYR A 116 16.18 14.66 2.32
CA TYR A 116 17.06 14.72 3.48
C TYR A 116 18.47 14.27 3.08
N GLU A 117 19.45 14.43 3.96
CA GLU A 117 20.87 14.27 3.65
C GLU A 117 21.22 12.92 2.97
N SER A 118 20.59 11.84 3.39
CA SER A 118 20.87 10.49 2.87
C SER A 118 19.78 9.92 1.97
N GLY A 119 18.72 10.68 1.62
CA GLY A 119 17.66 10.11 0.80
C GLY A 119 16.47 11.02 0.54
N ILE A 120 15.35 10.37 0.26
CA ILE A 120 14.08 11.00 -0.10
C ILE A 120 13.00 10.47 0.84
N GLN A 121 12.23 11.39 1.41
CA GLN A 121 11.04 11.09 2.21
C GLN A 121 9.80 11.49 1.43
N ILE A 122 8.84 10.59 1.38
CA ILE A 122 7.56 10.81 0.71
C ILE A 122 6.44 10.58 1.72
N GLU A 123 5.59 11.59 1.89
CA GLU A 123 4.36 11.48 2.67
C GLU A 123 3.17 11.43 1.74
N CYS A 124 2.34 10.40 1.91
CA CYS A 124 1.12 10.21 1.15
C CYS A 124 -0.08 10.17 2.09
N ASN A 125 -1.11 10.94 1.79
CA ASN A 125 -2.39 10.81 2.44
C ASN A 125 -3.32 9.97 1.56
N LEU A 126 -3.70 8.82 2.07
CA LEU A 126 -4.51 7.82 1.39
C LEU A 126 -5.93 7.88 1.91
N LEU A 127 -6.90 7.77 1.01
CA LEU A 127 -8.31 7.59 1.35
C LEU A 127 -8.73 6.17 0.96
N TYR A 128 -9.11 5.38 1.96
CA TYR A 128 -9.66 4.05 1.76
C TYR A 128 -11.15 4.16 1.39
N LEU A 129 -11.46 3.88 0.13
CA LEU A 129 -12.77 4.17 -0.46
C LEU A 129 -13.96 3.44 0.20
N PRO A 130 -13.88 2.15 0.59
CA PRO A 130 -15.03 1.44 1.17
C PRO A 130 -15.61 2.09 2.42
N TYR A 131 -14.77 2.77 3.21
CA TYR A 131 -15.17 3.36 4.50
C TYR A 131 -14.82 4.85 4.62
N ASN A 132 -14.26 5.47 3.59
CA ASN A 132 -13.75 6.84 3.62
C ASN A 132 -12.81 7.12 4.80
N ILE A 133 -11.93 6.16 5.09
CA ILE A 133 -10.93 6.29 6.15
C ILE A 133 -9.69 6.93 5.56
N GLN A 134 -9.27 8.06 6.14
CA GLN A 134 -8.00 8.70 5.81
C GLN A 134 -6.87 8.08 6.63
N GLU A 135 -5.80 7.75 5.94
CA GLU A 135 -4.57 7.21 6.51
C GLU A 135 -3.36 7.91 5.91
N SER A 136 -2.40 8.26 6.74
CA SER A 136 -1.11 8.76 6.28
C SER A 136 -0.11 7.61 6.18
N MET A 137 0.74 7.68 5.16
CA MET A 137 1.82 6.73 4.94
C MET A 137 3.09 7.50 4.64
N GLN A 138 4.16 7.16 5.34
CA GLN A 138 5.47 7.75 5.15
C GLN A 138 6.43 6.71 4.57
N LEU A 139 7.06 7.06 3.48
CA LEU A 139 8.01 6.23 2.76
C LEU A 139 9.38 6.92 2.80
N ASN A 140 10.38 6.22 3.31
CA ASN A 140 11.74 6.73 3.37
C ASN A 140 12.64 5.88 2.47
N PHE A 141 13.23 6.50 1.47
CA PHE A 141 14.19 5.88 0.57
C PHE A 141 15.59 6.39 0.94
N ASP A 142 16.40 5.54 1.52
CA ASP A 142 17.77 5.88 1.93
C ASP A 142 18.78 5.35 0.92
N LYS A 143 19.77 6.16 0.57
CA LYS A 143 20.83 5.82 -0.39
C LYS A 143 21.69 4.64 0.07
N ASN A 144 21.83 4.47 1.38
CA ASN A 144 22.70 3.47 1.99
C ASN A 144 21.93 2.31 2.64
N ALA A 145 20.81 2.62 3.31
CA ALA A 145 20.03 1.64 4.07
C ALA A 145 18.86 1.02 3.28
N GLY A 146 18.53 1.59 2.09
CA GLY A 146 17.42 1.13 1.27
C GLY A 146 16.07 1.71 1.70
N PHE A 147 15.02 0.91 1.64
CA PHE A 147 13.65 1.35 1.90
C PHE A 147 13.27 1.14 3.37
N LEU A 148 12.79 2.21 3.98
CA LEU A 148 12.26 2.21 5.34
C LEU A 148 10.85 2.79 5.30
N SER A 149 9.88 2.12 5.91
CA SER A 149 8.51 2.62 6.06
C SER A 149 8.13 2.80 7.53
N GLU A 150 7.43 3.84 7.79
CA GLU A 150 6.74 4.07 9.08
C GLU A 150 5.23 4.13 8.89
#